data_a2d8cd1535f7b28974a46733af40f0ca
#
_entry.id   a2d8cd1535f7b28974a46733af40f0ca
#
_cell.length_a   1.000
_cell.length_b   1.000
_cell.length_c   1.000
_cell.angle_alpha   90.00
_cell.angle_beta   90.00
_cell.angle_gamma   90.00
#
_symmetry.space_group_name_H-M   'P 1'
#
loop_
_entity.id
_entity.type
_entity.pdbx_description
1 polymer ?
#
loop_
_entity_poly.entity_id
_entity_poly.type
_entity_poly.pdbx_seq_one_letter_code
_entity_poly.pdbx_strand_id
1 'polypeptide(L)'
;MKKSQFWILTIVLFVSFLLIDQTYAQVVIRWGDVLSADHPSVKMIDRIAKKVGESTQGRVAIQVFPASQLGSSKDQIEAVALGTQQMVTEGAANFGQWVPSISVIEAPYVWRDAAHLTKVMSGPIGQDLNKQLVEKRGMRILGTTYYGVRQLTTTKKAVRTAADMKEFKLRVPENEVFLAMARAWGAKPTPMTFSELYLALRQNVVDGQENPLPTIDSGKFFEVQKYLVLTGHILTPRLVVINDKFWQGVPEADRKMVAEAVAEGIAWNNQEIMSREQALIDKFKQAGMDVIQPDLESFRKPVLDTVPKMFEGKWGKGLFEQIVATR
;
A
#
# COMPACT_ATOMS: atom_id res chain seq x y z
N MET A 1 63.91 -15.01 36.14
CA MET A 1 62.70 -14.16 36.19
C MET A 1 62.31 -13.47 34.87
N LYS A 2 63.13 -13.50 33.80
CA LYS A 2 62.80 -12.79 32.53
C LYS A 2 61.99 -13.61 31.45
N LYS A 3 61.91 -14.93 31.58
CA LYS A 3 61.19 -15.78 30.58
C LYS A 3 59.69 -15.91 30.83
N SER A 4 59.19 -15.78 32.05
CA SER A 4 57.79 -15.89 32.38
C SER A 4 56.97 -14.64 31.97
N GLN A 5 57.58 -13.46 31.97
CA GLN A 5 56.92 -12.22 31.57
C GLN A 5 56.66 -12.15 30.05
N PHE A 6 57.50 -12.80 29.24
CA PHE A 6 57.34 -12.83 27.76
C PHE A 6 56.15 -13.69 27.30
N TRP A 7 55.87 -14.79 28.00
CA TRP A 7 54.71 -15.64 27.71
C TRP A 7 53.38 -15.02 28.10
N ILE A 8 53.32 -14.24 29.16
CA ILE A 8 52.11 -13.55 29.59
C ILE A 8 51.74 -12.44 28.60
N LEU A 9 52.73 -11.70 28.07
CA LEU A 9 52.49 -10.66 27.07
C LEU A 9 51.99 -11.22 25.74
N THR A 10 52.47 -12.39 25.32
CA THR A 10 52.06 -13.05 24.06
C THR A 10 50.65 -13.61 24.17
N ILE A 11 50.24 -14.14 25.33
CA ILE A 11 48.87 -14.63 25.56
C ILE A 11 47.85 -13.45 25.60
N VAL A 12 48.20 -12.32 26.20
CA VAL A 12 47.34 -11.13 26.22
C VAL A 12 47.16 -10.53 24.82
N LEU A 13 48.22 -10.51 24.00
CA LEU A 13 48.09 -10.08 22.59
C LEU A 13 47.25 -11.04 21.74
N PHE A 14 47.28 -12.35 22.00
CA PHE A 14 46.51 -13.35 21.23
C PHE A 14 45.03 -13.35 21.64
N VAL A 15 44.69 -13.09 22.91
CA VAL A 15 43.30 -12.96 23.37
C VAL A 15 42.67 -11.64 22.91
N SER A 16 43.44 -10.55 22.75
CA SER A 16 42.96 -9.28 22.22
C SER A 16 42.64 -9.36 20.72
N PHE A 17 43.19 -10.31 19.97
CA PHE A 17 42.94 -10.50 18.55
C PHE A 17 41.65 -11.32 18.27
N LEU A 18 41.07 -11.98 19.28
CA LEU A 18 39.84 -12.77 19.16
C LEU A 18 38.53 -11.97 19.41
N LEU A 19 38.65 -10.69 19.78
CA LEU A 19 37.52 -9.79 20.00
C LEU A 19 37.42 -8.73 18.90
N ILE A 20 37.75 -9.08 17.65
CA ILE A 20 37.30 -8.26 16.51
C ILE A 20 35.84 -8.60 16.38
N ASP A 21 34.98 -7.88 17.10
CA ASP A 21 33.59 -7.73 16.75
C ASP A 21 33.58 -7.32 15.27
N GLN A 22 33.13 -8.23 14.43
CA GLN A 22 32.84 -7.88 13.03
C GLN A 22 31.73 -6.86 13.08
N THR A 23 32.07 -5.58 13.16
CA THR A 23 31.13 -4.49 12.93
C THR A 23 30.70 -4.57 11.47
N TYR A 24 29.70 -5.42 11.21
CA TYR A 24 28.99 -5.36 9.93
C TYR A 24 28.40 -3.98 9.81
N ALA A 25 28.63 -3.32 8.67
CA ALA A 25 27.97 -2.07 8.39
C ALA A 25 26.46 -2.28 8.51
N GLN A 26 25.79 -1.44 9.29
CA GLN A 26 24.35 -1.52 9.51
C GLN A 26 23.63 -1.43 8.17
N VAL A 27 22.74 -2.37 7.91
CA VAL A 27 21.84 -2.34 6.75
C VAL A 27 20.73 -1.35 7.05
N VAL A 28 20.65 -0.26 6.27
CA VAL A 28 19.60 0.77 6.44
C VAL A 28 18.55 0.62 5.35
N ILE A 29 17.29 0.46 5.75
CA ILE A 29 16.12 0.40 4.87
C ILE A 29 15.34 1.71 5.01
N ARG A 30 15.33 2.55 3.98
CA ARG A 30 14.47 3.73 3.89
C ARG A 30 13.11 3.29 3.34
N TRP A 31 12.07 3.38 4.17
CA TRP A 31 10.70 2.94 3.83
C TRP A 31 9.76 4.13 3.78
N GLY A 32 9.29 4.46 2.59
CA GLY A 32 8.37 5.57 2.36
C GLY A 32 6.91 5.15 2.26
N ASP A 33 6.02 6.04 2.65
CA ASP A 33 4.58 5.93 2.48
C ASP A 33 3.97 7.33 2.27
N VAL A 34 2.94 7.44 1.43
CA VAL A 34 2.24 8.72 1.19
C VAL A 34 1.25 9.07 2.30
N LEU A 35 0.87 8.10 3.12
CA LEU A 35 -0.10 8.25 4.19
C LEU A 35 0.50 8.94 5.42
N SER A 36 -0.36 9.60 6.20
CA SER A 36 0.05 10.23 7.46
C SER A 36 0.51 9.22 8.51
N ALA A 37 1.32 9.66 9.47
CA ALA A 37 1.85 8.82 10.55
C ALA A 37 0.74 8.13 11.39
N ASP A 38 -0.46 8.73 11.46
CA ASP A 38 -1.59 8.18 12.22
C ASP A 38 -2.30 7.01 11.52
N HIS A 39 -2.07 6.81 10.22
CA HIS A 39 -2.71 5.75 9.47
C HIS A 39 -2.23 4.36 9.94
N PRO A 40 -3.14 3.35 10.07
CA PRO A 40 -2.74 1.99 10.48
C PRO A 40 -1.60 1.40 9.65
N SER A 41 -1.57 1.62 8.33
CA SER A 41 -0.48 1.13 7.47
C SER A 41 0.88 1.75 7.80
N VAL A 42 0.95 3.00 8.24
CA VAL A 42 2.23 3.61 8.69
C VAL A 42 2.60 3.08 10.07
N LYS A 43 1.63 2.97 11.00
CA LYS A 43 1.86 2.31 12.30
C LYS A 43 2.33 0.85 12.15
N MET A 44 1.88 0.15 11.10
CA MET A 44 2.43 -1.16 10.74
C MET A 44 3.93 -1.07 10.44
N ILE A 45 4.35 -0.08 9.64
CA ILE A 45 5.78 0.09 9.29
C ILE A 45 6.60 0.38 10.55
N ASP A 46 6.13 1.23 11.46
CA ASP A 46 6.80 1.52 12.74
C ASP A 46 6.96 0.25 13.61
N ARG A 47 5.91 -0.59 13.68
CA ARG A 47 5.97 -1.88 14.39
C ARG A 47 6.99 -2.82 13.77
N ILE A 48 7.01 -2.91 12.44
CA ILE A 48 7.99 -3.73 11.71
C ILE A 48 9.40 -3.19 11.96
N ALA A 49 9.61 -1.87 11.90
CA ALA A 49 10.90 -1.24 12.15
C ALA A 49 11.43 -1.58 13.55
N LYS A 50 10.58 -1.48 14.58
CA LYS A 50 10.93 -1.87 15.95
C LYS A 50 11.29 -3.36 16.03
N LYS A 51 10.44 -4.24 15.51
CA LYS A 51 10.64 -5.70 15.54
C LYS A 51 11.93 -6.10 14.84
N VAL A 52 12.21 -5.53 13.68
CA VAL A 52 13.44 -5.79 12.91
C VAL A 52 14.67 -5.32 13.68
N GLY A 53 14.65 -4.12 14.27
CA GLY A 53 15.75 -3.62 15.09
C GLY A 53 16.06 -4.55 16.27
N GLU A 54 15.02 -5.04 16.96
CA GLU A 54 15.15 -5.96 18.08
C GLU A 54 15.66 -7.34 17.62
N SER A 55 15.04 -7.95 16.63
CA SER A 55 15.37 -9.32 16.18
C SER A 55 16.74 -9.41 15.53
N THR A 56 17.17 -8.37 14.82
CA THR A 56 18.50 -8.31 14.18
C THR A 56 19.57 -7.72 15.09
N GLN A 57 19.24 -7.36 16.35
CA GLN A 57 20.18 -6.71 17.29
C GLN A 57 20.82 -5.45 16.67
N GLY A 58 20.02 -4.68 15.91
CA GLY A 58 20.47 -3.44 15.28
C GLY A 58 21.28 -3.60 13.99
N ARG A 59 21.51 -4.82 13.49
CA ARG A 59 22.18 -5.03 12.18
C ARG A 59 21.35 -4.48 11.00
N VAL A 60 20.03 -4.53 11.13
CA VAL A 60 19.10 -3.91 10.16
C VAL A 60 18.30 -2.82 10.85
N ALA A 61 18.31 -1.61 10.29
CA ALA A 61 17.52 -0.48 10.74
C ALA A 61 16.52 -0.06 9.64
N ILE A 62 15.27 0.13 10.02
CA ILE A 62 14.24 0.68 9.11
C ILE A 62 13.97 2.12 9.52
N GLN A 63 14.17 3.05 8.58
CA GLN A 63 13.82 4.46 8.71
C GLN A 63 12.49 4.72 8.01
N VAL A 64 11.50 5.19 8.75
CA VAL A 64 10.12 5.39 8.26
C VAL A 64 9.93 6.83 7.80
N PHE A 65 9.41 7.00 6.58
CA PHE A 65 9.17 8.30 5.95
C PHE A 65 7.69 8.41 5.53
N PRO A 66 6.78 8.82 6.44
CA PRO A 66 5.36 8.97 6.14
C PRO A 66 5.04 10.28 5.41
N ALA A 67 3.75 10.49 5.11
CA ALA A 67 3.19 11.75 4.63
C ALA A 67 3.91 12.30 3.38
N SER A 68 4.26 11.43 2.44
CA SER A 68 4.95 11.82 1.19
C SER A 68 6.31 12.51 1.39
N GLN A 69 7.01 12.29 2.51
CA GLN A 69 8.32 12.90 2.78
C GLN A 69 9.38 12.52 1.72
N LEU A 70 9.22 11.39 1.03
CA LEU A 70 10.10 10.94 -0.06
C LEU A 70 9.47 11.17 -1.45
N GLY A 71 8.47 12.03 -1.57
CA GLY A 71 7.78 12.35 -2.81
C GLY A 71 6.41 11.67 -2.97
N SER A 72 5.82 11.82 -4.15
CA SER A 72 4.55 11.20 -4.52
C SER A 72 4.66 9.67 -4.63
N SER A 73 3.53 8.97 -4.79
CA SER A 73 3.51 7.53 -5.06
C SER A 73 4.43 7.14 -6.22
N LYS A 74 4.37 7.90 -7.31
CA LYS A 74 5.20 7.66 -8.49
C LYS A 74 6.68 7.84 -8.20
N ASP A 75 7.05 8.95 -7.52
CA ASP A 75 8.45 9.24 -7.19
C ASP A 75 9.04 8.14 -6.31
N GLN A 76 8.30 7.66 -5.30
CA GLN A 76 8.75 6.61 -4.39
C GLN A 76 8.91 5.25 -5.10
N ILE A 77 7.96 4.86 -5.98
CA ILE A 77 8.08 3.63 -6.76
C ILE A 77 9.31 3.69 -7.68
N GLU A 78 9.53 4.82 -8.37
CA GLU A 78 10.73 5.03 -9.19
C GLU A 78 12.01 4.96 -8.36
N ALA A 79 12.03 5.60 -7.19
CA ALA A 79 13.18 5.58 -6.28
C ALA A 79 13.51 4.17 -5.80
N VAL A 80 12.49 3.33 -5.54
CA VAL A 80 12.69 1.91 -5.18
C VAL A 80 13.22 1.13 -6.38
N ALA A 81 12.69 1.33 -7.58
CA ALA A 81 13.20 0.66 -8.78
C ALA A 81 14.68 1.01 -9.06
N LEU A 82 15.07 2.26 -8.83
CA LEU A 82 16.45 2.75 -8.99
C LEU A 82 17.38 2.37 -7.82
N GLY A 83 16.82 1.94 -6.67
CA GLY A 83 17.56 1.59 -5.45
C GLY A 83 17.99 2.78 -4.59
N THR A 84 17.56 4.00 -4.88
CA THR A 84 17.81 5.20 -4.07
C THR A 84 16.91 5.27 -2.83
N GLN A 85 15.80 4.54 -2.83
CA GLN A 85 14.95 4.18 -1.71
C GLN A 85 14.84 2.66 -1.66
N GLN A 86 14.78 2.05 -0.45
CA GLN A 86 14.80 0.60 -0.35
C GLN A 86 13.40 0.00 -0.40
N MET A 87 12.43 0.59 0.30
CA MET A 87 11.07 0.05 0.39
C MET A 87 10.00 1.12 0.22
N VAL A 88 8.85 0.69 -0.28
CA VAL A 88 7.61 1.49 -0.35
C VAL A 88 6.40 0.60 -0.06
N THR A 89 5.35 1.17 0.51
CA THR A 89 4.02 0.53 0.55
C THR A 89 3.07 1.35 -0.31
N GLU A 90 2.55 0.74 -1.39
CA GLU A 90 1.71 1.45 -2.36
C GLU A 90 0.58 0.59 -2.94
N GLY A 91 -0.48 1.28 -3.42
CA GLY A 91 -1.56 0.65 -4.17
C GLY A 91 -1.06 -0.05 -5.43
N ALA A 92 -1.59 -1.23 -5.69
CA ALA A 92 -1.11 -2.07 -6.78
C ALA A 92 -1.26 -1.42 -8.16
N ALA A 93 -2.34 -0.66 -8.39
CA ALA A 93 -2.57 0.01 -9.67
C ALA A 93 -1.51 1.07 -9.99
N ASN A 94 -0.82 1.61 -8.98
CA ASN A 94 0.26 2.56 -9.18
C ASN A 94 1.51 1.94 -9.83
N PHE A 95 1.68 0.61 -9.73
CA PHE A 95 2.74 -0.12 -10.45
C PHE A 95 2.35 -0.44 -11.90
N GLY A 96 1.07 -0.28 -12.26
CA GLY A 96 0.51 -0.67 -13.56
C GLY A 96 1.12 0.06 -14.76
N GLN A 97 1.71 1.24 -14.58
CA GLN A 97 2.39 1.94 -15.66
C GLN A 97 3.66 1.21 -16.15
N TRP A 98 4.28 0.38 -15.29
CA TRP A 98 5.48 -0.40 -15.62
C TRP A 98 5.21 -1.88 -15.78
N VAL A 99 4.28 -2.43 -14.97
CA VAL A 99 3.85 -3.83 -15.00
C VAL A 99 2.31 -3.86 -15.03
N PRO A 100 1.70 -3.68 -16.22
CA PRO A 100 0.25 -3.49 -16.36
C PRO A 100 -0.59 -4.58 -15.70
N SER A 101 -0.12 -5.85 -15.74
CA SER A 101 -0.81 -6.98 -15.11
C SER A 101 -1.05 -6.80 -13.60
N ILE A 102 -0.15 -6.12 -12.87
CA ILE A 102 -0.31 -5.92 -11.42
C ILE A 102 -1.55 -5.07 -11.11
N SER A 103 -1.95 -4.16 -12.00
CA SER A 103 -3.09 -3.30 -11.74
C SER A 103 -4.43 -4.05 -11.68
N VAL A 104 -4.51 -5.31 -12.14
CA VAL A 104 -5.71 -6.15 -12.03
C VAL A 104 -6.12 -6.38 -10.58
N ILE A 105 -5.17 -6.46 -9.66
CA ILE A 105 -5.48 -6.71 -8.25
C ILE A 105 -6.08 -5.49 -7.53
N GLU A 106 -6.16 -4.35 -8.19
CA GLU A 106 -6.92 -3.17 -7.73
C GLU A 106 -8.08 -2.84 -8.68
N ALA A 107 -8.47 -3.80 -9.55
CA ALA A 107 -9.65 -3.66 -10.38
C ALA A 107 -10.92 -3.60 -9.51
N PRO A 108 -11.90 -2.73 -9.86
CA PRO A 108 -13.14 -2.68 -9.11
C PRO A 108 -13.86 -4.03 -9.10
N TYR A 109 -14.38 -4.42 -7.94
CA TYR A 109 -15.18 -5.64 -7.71
C TYR A 109 -14.47 -6.98 -8.01
N VAL A 110 -13.13 -6.98 -8.13
CA VAL A 110 -12.35 -8.20 -8.39
C VAL A 110 -12.30 -9.13 -7.17
N TRP A 111 -12.36 -8.57 -5.97
CA TRP A 111 -12.30 -9.32 -4.71
C TRP A 111 -13.68 -9.52 -4.08
N ARG A 112 -13.92 -10.72 -3.54
CA ARG A 112 -15.08 -10.99 -2.69
C ARG A 112 -14.90 -10.45 -1.28
N ASP A 113 -13.73 -10.72 -0.71
CA ASP A 113 -13.37 -10.38 0.67
C ASP A 113 -11.84 -10.43 0.86
N ALA A 114 -11.38 -10.09 2.06
CA ALA A 114 -9.95 -10.09 2.40
C ALA A 114 -9.32 -11.51 2.40
N ALA A 115 -10.10 -12.55 2.69
CA ALA A 115 -9.61 -13.93 2.65
C ALA A 115 -9.36 -14.35 1.20
N HIS A 116 -10.24 -13.98 0.27
CA HIS A 116 -10.05 -14.20 -1.16
C HIS A 116 -8.79 -13.50 -1.68
N LEU A 117 -8.59 -12.22 -1.32
CA LEU A 117 -7.37 -11.49 -1.64
C LEU A 117 -6.13 -12.24 -1.15
N THR A 118 -6.11 -12.63 0.13
CA THR A 118 -4.98 -13.34 0.73
C THR A 118 -4.69 -14.65 -0.01
N LYS A 119 -5.73 -15.43 -0.31
CA LYS A 119 -5.59 -16.71 -1.01
C LYS A 119 -5.00 -16.55 -2.40
N VAL A 120 -5.49 -15.62 -3.20
CA VAL A 120 -4.99 -15.34 -4.55
C VAL A 120 -3.55 -14.87 -4.53
N MET A 121 -3.25 -13.90 -3.64
CA MET A 121 -1.92 -13.29 -3.58
C MET A 121 -0.84 -14.21 -2.99
N SER A 122 -1.20 -15.18 -2.16
CA SER A 122 -0.27 -16.22 -1.70
C SER A 122 -0.14 -17.39 -2.70
N GLY A 123 -1.02 -17.47 -3.68
CA GLY A 123 -1.07 -18.52 -4.69
C GLY A 123 -0.26 -18.21 -5.96
N PRO A 124 -0.44 -19.04 -7.02
CA PRO A 124 0.31 -18.91 -8.27
C PRO A 124 0.19 -17.55 -8.96
N ILE A 125 -1.00 -16.91 -8.90
CA ILE A 125 -1.23 -15.59 -9.49
C ILE A 125 -0.35 -14.54 -8.81
N GLY A 126 -0.35 -14.49 -7.47
CA GLY A 126 0.49 -13.54 -6.74
C GLY A 126 1.98 -13.79 -6.96
N GLN A 127 2.40 -15.06 -7.06
CA GLN A 127 3.79 -15.43 -7.36
C GLN A 127 4.20 -14.97 -8.77
N ASP A 128 3.34 -15.15 -9.78
CA ASP A 128 3.62 -14.68 -11.15
C ASP A 128 3.70 -13.15 -11.23
N LEU A 129 2.77 -12.44 -10.59
CA LEU A 129 2.82 -10.97 -10.52
C LEU A 129 4.11 -10.46 -9.85
N ASN A 130 4.54 -11.12 -8.75
CA ASN A 130 5.81 -10.80 -8.10
C ASN A 130 7.01 -11.06 -9.02
N LYS A 131 7.03 -12.20 -9.72
CA LYS A 131 8.05 -12.53 -10.71
C LYS A 131 8.13 -11.47 -11.81
N GLN A 132 7.01 -11.06 -12.37
CA GLN A 132 6.96 -10.01 -13.38
C GLN A 132 7.51 -8.68 -12.86
N LEU A 133 7.24 -8.30 -11.60
CA LEU A 133 7.74 -7.07 -11.01
C LEU A 133 9.27 -7.11 -10.82
N VAL A 134 9.81 -8.26 -10.39
CA VAL A 134 11.24 -8.49 -10.29
C VAL A 134 11.92 -8.39 -11.66
N GLU A 135 11.42 -9.11 -12.66
CA GLU A 135 12.03 -9.18 -13.99
C GLU A 135 11.97 -7.85 -14.74
N LYS A 136 10.85 -7.13 -14.66
CA LYS A 136 10.64 -5.90 -15.43
C LYS A 136 11.19 -4.64 -14.76
N ARG A 137 11.24 -4.62 -13.40
CA ARG A 137 11.57 -3.40 -12.65
C ARG A 137 12.55 -3.58 -11.50
N GLY A 138 13.08 -4.78 -11.28
CA GLY A 138 14.01 -5.04 -10.18
C GLY A 138 13.41 -4.79 -8.79
N MET A 139 12.09 -4.94 -8.64
CA MET A 139 11.37 -4.77 -7.39
C MET A 139 10.71 -6.08 -6.98
N ARG A 140 10.64 -6.34 -5.68
CA ARG A 140 10.08 -7.56 -5.09
C ARG A 140 8.96 -7.22 -4.13
N ILE A 141 7.84 -7.93 -4.24
CA ILE A 141 6.74 -7.89 -3.27
C ILE A 141 7.11 -8.77 -2.08
N LEU A 142 7.22 -8.19 -0.89
CA LEU A 142 7.40 -8.93 0.36
C LEU A 142 6.07 -9.33 1.00
N GLY A 143 4.99 -8.66 0.66
CA GLY A 143 3.66 -9.00 1.12
C GLY A 143 2.58 -8.07 0.61
N THR A 144 1.33 -8.46 0.85
CA THR A 144 0.13 -7.73 0.43
C THR A 144 -0.72 -7.43 1.64
N THR A 145 -1.06 -6.16 1.86
CA THR A 145 -1.91 -5.73 2.96
C THR A 145 -3.36 -5.57 2.50
N TYR A 146 -4.30 -5.72 3.43
CA TYR A 146 -5.66 -5.19 3.31
C TYR A 146 -5.64 -3.72 3.72
N TYR A 147 -6.05 -2.83 2.82
CA TYR A 147 -6.07 -1.39 3.05
C TYR A 147 -7.47 -0.88 3.42
N GLY A 148 -8.49 -1.69 3.16
CA GLY A 148 -9.90 -1.40 3.40
C GLY A 148 -10.73 -1.36 2.12
N VAL A 149 -12.04 -1.22 2.30
CA VAL A 149 -12.99 -1.05 1.20
C VAL A 149 -13.20 0.43 0.91
N ARG A 150 -13.00 0.82 -0.35
CA ARG A 150 -13.12 2.21 -0.78
C ARG A 150 -14.56 2.67 -0.87
N GLN A 151 -14.79 3.87 -0.34
CA GLN A 151 -16.08 4.55 -0.31
C GLN A 151 -15.93 5.93 -0.97
N LEU A 152 -17.02 6.43 -1.56
CA LEU A 152 -17.06 7.77 -2.13
C LEU A 152 -17.38 8.79 -1.04
N THR A 153 -16.69 9.94 -1.04
CA THR A 153 -17.12 11.12 -0.27
C THR A 153 -17.37 12.30 -1.19
N THR A 154 -18.32 13.15 -0.85
CA THR A 154 -18.70 14.31 -1.66
C THR A 154 -18.98 15.53 -0.81
N THR A 155 -18.74 16.74 -1.38
CA THR A 155 -18.94 18.01 -0.67
C THR A 155 -20.40 18.49 -0.72
N LYS A 156 -20.96 18.60 -1.93
CA LYS A 156 -22.24 19.31 -2.15
C LYS A 156 -23.39 18.40 -2.57
N LYS A 157 -23.09 17.30 -3.25
CA LYS A 157 -24.09 16.45 -3.88
C LYS A 157 -24.27 15.14 -3.12
N ALA A 158 -25.49 14.87 -2.70
CA ALA A 158 -25.90 13.57 -2.17
C ALA A 158 -26.03 12.56 -3.33
N VAL A 159 -24.97 11.80 -3.58
CA VAL A 159 -24.91 10.81 -4.67
C VAL A 159 -25.60 9.53 -4.22
N ARG A 160 -26.64 9.11 -4.95
CA ARG A 160 -27.43 7.90 -4.66
C ARG A 160 -27.32 6.84 -5.76
N THR A 161 -27.01 7.25 -6.99
CA THR A 161 -26.84 6.39 -8.16
C THR A 161 -25.64 6.85 -8.98
N ALA A 162 -25.12 6.01 -9.87
CA ALA A 162 -24.06 6.41 -10.80
C ALA A 162 -24.49 7.54 -11.73
N ALA A 163 -25.78 7.68 -12.05
CA ALA A 163 -26.29 8.79 -12.86
C ALA A 163 -26.02 10.15 -12.19
N ASP A 164 -25.96 10.19 -10.86
CA ASP A 164 -25.60 11.39 -10.11
C ASP A 164 -24.15 11.83 -10.32
N MET A 165 -23.29 10.94 -10.81
CA MET A 165 -21.88 11.24 -11.09
C MET A 165 -21.67 11.99 -12.40
N LYS A 166 -22.72 12.21 -13.20
CA LYS A 166 -22.60 12.98 -14.44
C LYS A 166 -22.02 14.38 -14.15
N GLU A 167 -20.95 14.73 -14.87
CA GLU A 167 -20.19 15.99 -14.72
C GLU A 167 -19.47 16.17 -13.37
N PHE A 168 -19.56 15.20 -12.46
CA PHE A 168 -18.95 15.25 -11.15
C PHE A 168 -17.42 15.16 -11.26
N LYS A 169 -16.70 16.15 -10.73
CA LYS A 169 -15.24 16.16 -10.69
C LYS A 169 -14.76 15.25 -9.57
N LEU A 170 -14.52 13.98 -9.92
CA LEU A 170 -14.04 12.99 -8.95
C LEU A 170 -12.52 12.96 -8.94
N ARG A 171 -11.92 13.31 -7.78
CA ARG A 171 -10.49 13.04 -7.62
C ARG A 171 -10.26 11.54 -7.54
N VAL A 172 -9.32 11.06 -8.33
CA VAL A 172 -8.80 9.68 -8.29
C VAL A 172 -7.27 9.69 -8.24
N PRO A 173 -6.64 8.59 -7.79
CA PRO A 173 -5.19 8.41 -7.96
C PRO A 173 -4.78 8.46 -9.43
N GLU A 174 -3.51 8.79 -9.68
CA GLU A 174 -2.95 8.99 -11.03
C GLU A 174 -2.65 7.64 -11.73
N ASN A 175 -3.66 6.78 -11.87
CA ASN A 175 -3.53 5.51 -12.58
C ASN A 175 -4.75 5.22 -13.45
N GLU A 176 -4.53 4.41 -14.48
CA GLU A 176 -5.53 4.20 -15.54
C GLU A 176 -6.78 3.45 -15.06
N VAL A 177 -6.67 2.53 -14.10
CA VAL A 177 -7.81 1.72 -13.61
C VAL A 177 -8.83 2.61 -12.93
N PHE A 178 -8.38 3.52 -12.06
CA PHE A 178 -9.27 4.46 -11.37
C PHE A 178 -9.86 5.51 -12.31
N LEU A 179 -9.07 5.96 -13.31
CA LEU A 179 -9.57 6.84 -14.38
C LEU A 179 -10.70 6.17 -15.17
N ALA A 180 -10.52 4.89 -15.54
CA ALA A 180 -11.52 4.13 -16.29
C ALA A 180 -12.79 3.90 -15.45
N MET A 181 -12.65 3.54 -14.18
CA MET A 181 -13.76 3.39 -13.24
C MET A 181 -14.58 4.67 -13.13
N ALA A 182 -13.93 5.81 -12.89
CA ALA A 182 -14.63 7.09 -12.76
C ALA A 182 -15.38 7.47 -14.03
N ARG A 183 -14.80 7.23 -15.22
CA ARG A 183 -15.47 7.43 -16.51
C ARG A 183 -16.67 6.49 -16.68
N ALA A 184 -16.56 5.23 -16.26
CA ALA A 184 -17.67 4.28 -16.32
C ALA A 184 -18.87 4.72 -15.47
N TRP A 185 -18.64 5.47 -14.39
CA TRP A 185 -19.68 6.13 -13.58
C TRP A 185 -20.24 7.41 -14.23
N GLY A 186 -19.68 7.87 -15.35
CA GLY A 186 -20.03 9.15 -15.99
C GLY A 186 -19.40 10.37 -15.32
N ALA A 187 -18.48 10.17 -14.37
CA ALA A 187 -17.76 11.26 -13.72
C ALA A 187 -16.66 11.84 -14.62
N LYS A 188 -16.21 13.06 -14.26
CA LYS A 188 -15.00 13.69 -14.78
C LYS A 188 -13.82 13.36 -13.86
N PRO A 189 -12.99 12.36 -14.16
CA PRO A 189 -11.86 12.05 -13.33
C PRO A 189 -10.85 13.19 -13.31
N THR A 190 -10.41 13.58 -12.12
CA THR A 190 -9.41 14.62 -11.89
C THR A 190 -8.23 13.97 -11.14
N PRO A 191 -7.25 13.40 -11.88
CA PRO A 191 -6.10 12.76 -11.23
C PRO A 191 -5.24 13.82 -10.52
N MET A 192 -4.83 13.50 -9.30
CA MET A 192 -3.88 14.31 -8.53
C MET A 192 -3.23 13.49 -7.42
N THR A 193 -2.06 13.93 -6.96
CA THR A 193 -1.32 13.29 -5.89
C THR A 193 -2.12 13.27 -4.57
N PHE A 194 -1.77 12.34 -3.68
CA PHE A 194 -2.48 12.25 -2.40
C PHE A 194 -2.24 13.47 -1.50
N SER A 195 -1.05 14.07 -1.56
CA SER A 195 -0.68 15.25 -0.77
C SER A 195 -1.47 16.51 -1.11
N GLU A 196 -1.98 16.61 -2.34
CA GLU A 196 -2.78 17.77 -2.80
C GLU A 196 -4.26 17.65 -2.43
N LEU A 197 -4.72 16.42 -2.10
CA LEU A 197 -6.14 16.09 -2.05
C LEU A 197 -6.92 16.91 -1.01
N TYR A 198 -6.43 17.04 0.22
CA TYR A 198 -7.15 17.76 1.27
C TYR A 198 -7.44 19.22 0.87
N LEU A 199 -6.43 19.92 0.32
CA LEU A 199 -6.59 21.30 -0.13
C LEU A 199 -7.52 21.41 -1.34
N ALA A 200 -7.43 20.48 -2.28
CA ALA A 200 -8.32 20.43 -3.44
C ALA A 200 -9.80 20.25 -3.04
N LEU A 201 -10.07 19.39 -2.07
CA LEU A 201 -11.41 19.20 -1.49
C LEU A 201 -11.88 20.45 -0.77
N ARG A 202 -11.05 21.03 0.10
CA ARG A 202 -11.37 22.24 0.87
C ARG A 202 -11.67 23.44 -0.04
N GLN A 203 -10.95 23.58 -1.14
CA GLN A 203 -11.11 24.66 -2.11
C GLN A 203 -12.18 24.37 -3.17
N ASN A 204 -12.84 23.19 -3.14
CA ASN A 204 -13.80 22.74 -4.14
C ASN A 204 -13.22 22.69 -5.57
N VAL A 205 -11.93 22.42 -5.73
CA VAL A 205 -11.30 22.12 -7.04
C VAL A 205 -11.88 20.82 -7.61
N VAL A 206 -12.17 19.88 -6.71
CA VAL A 206 -12.91 18.63 -6.98
C VAL A 206 -14.16 18.56 -6.12
N ASP A 207 -15.18 17.83 -6.59
CA ASP A 207 -16.46 17.69 -5.91
C ASP A 207 -16.44 16.58 -4.86
N GLY A 208 -15.49 15.66 -4.97
CA GLY A 208 -15.32 14.55 -4.05
C GLY A 208 -14.12 13.67 -4.39
N GLN A 209 -13.95 12.64 -3.58
CA GLN A 209 -12.88 11.65 -3.67
C GLN A 209 -13.38 10.28 -3.25
N GLU A 210 -12.58 9.25 -3.44
CA GLU A 210 -12.86 7.89 -3.00
C GLU A 210 -11.63 7.28 -2.30
N ASN A 211 -11.81 6.70 -1.13
CA ASN A 211 -10.78 6.04 -0.33
C ASN A 211 -11.41 5.11 0.72
N PRO A 212 -10.63 4.19 1.33
CA PRO A 212 -11.06 3.46 2.51
C PRO A 212 -11.30 4.39 3.71
N LEU A 213 -12.18 3.95 4.62
CA LEU A 213 -12.55 4.73 5.81
C LEU A 213 -11.34 5.15 6.68
N PRO A 214 -10.33 4.29 6.95
CA PRO A 214 -9.15 4.72 7.71
C PRO A 214 -8.36 5.84 7.03
N THR A 215 -8.36 5.88 5.69
CA THR A 215 -7.70 6.94 4.92
C THR A 215 -8.51 8.23 4.94
N ILE A 216 -9.85 8.15 4.88
CA ILE A 216 -10.74 9.30 5.05
C ILE A 216 -10.52 9.91 6.44
N ASP A 217 -10.31 9.07 7.46
CA ASP A 217 -10.05 9.50 8.83
C ASP A 217 -8.68 10.16 8.98
N SER A 218 -7.61 9.48 8.63
CA SER A 218 -6.24 9.97 8.81
C SER A 218 -5.90 11.15 7.90
N GLY A 219 -6.54 11.23 6.72
CA GLY A 219 -6.47 12.38 5.80
C GLY A 219 -7.41 13.52 6.17
N LYS A 220 -8.23 13.34 7.22
CA LYS A 220 -9.21 14.33 7.73
C LYS A 220 -10.21 14.80 6.67
N PHE A 221 -10.51 13.96 5.67
CA PHE A 221 -11.41 14.34 4.58
C PHE A 221 -12.84 14.55 5.08
N PHE A 222 -13.23 13.92 6.19
CA PHE A 222 -14.53 14.13 6.83
C PHE A 222 -14.75 15.58 7.32
N GLU A 223 -13.69 16.36 7.52
CA GLU A 223 -13.80 17.79 7.90
C GLU A 223 -14.23 18.67 6.73
N VAL A 224 -13.99 18.23 5.49
CA VAL A 224 -14.20 19.00 4.25
C VAL A 224 -15.16 18.33 3.26
N GLN A 225 -15.75 17.21 3.65
CA GLN A 225 -16.72 16.44 2.86
C GLN A 225 -18.01 16.25 3.66
N LYS A 226 -19.17 16.45 3.04
CA LYS A 226 -20.46 16.38 3.71
C LYS A 226 -21.09 14.98 3.68
N TYR A 227 -20.89 14.25 2.60
CA TYR A 227 -21.55 12.96 2.39
C TYR A 227 -20.52 11.84 2.33
N LEU A 228 -20.81 10.74 3.02
CA LEU A 228 -20.15 9.45 2.88
C LEU A 228 -21.10 8.51 2.14
N VAL A 229 -20.75 8.11 0.94
CA VAL A 229 -21.54 7.21 0.08
C VAL A 229 -20.90 5.84 0.08
N LEU A 230 -21.59 4.84 0.62
CA LEU A 230 -21.06 3.49 0.84
C LEU A 230 -21.11 2.66 -0.45
N THR A 231 -20.28 3.04 -1.42
CA THR A 231 -20.21 2.41 -2.75
C THR A 231 -19.50 1.07 -2.76
N GLY A 232 -18.57 0.81 -1.85
CA GLY A 232 -17.88 -0.48 -1.72
C GLY A 232 -17.18 -0.99 -2.98
N HIS A 233 -16.74 -0.09 -3.85
CA HIS A 233 -16.39 -0.39 -5.24
C HIS A 233 -15.04 -1.08 -5.43
N ILE A 234 -14.08 -0.90 -4.51
CA ILE A 234 -12.78 -1.59 -4.51
C ILE A 234 -12.45 -2.02 -3.09
N LEU A 235 -12.25 -3.31 -2.89
CA LEU A 235 -11.45 -3.81 -1.78
C LEU A 235 -9.99 -3.65 -2.18
N THR A 236 -9.27 -2.79 -1.47
CA THR A 236 -7.95 -2.34 -1.91
C THR A 236 -6.82 -3.12 -1.23
N PRO A 237 -5.96 -3.80 -2.00
CA PRO A 237 -4.65 -4.25 -1.51
C PRO A 237 -3.63 -3.12 -1.63
N ARG A 238 -2.64 -3.10 -0.71
CA ARG A 238 -1.38 -2.38 -0.93
C ARG A 238 -0.22 -3.37 -0.90
N LEU A 239 0.77 -3.14 -1.73
CA LEU A 239 1.95 -3.98 -1.86
C LEU A 239 3.08 -3.39 -1.01
N VAL A 240 3.68 -4.23 -0.18
CA VAL A 240 4.95 -3.95 0.50
C VAL A 240 6.06 -4.37 -0.46
N VAL A 241 6.75 -3.39 -1.04
CA VAL A 241 7.71 -3.61 -2.12
C VAL A 241 9.10 -3.15 -1.73
N ILE A 242 10.12 -3.95 -2.07
CA ILE A 242 11.53 -3.65 -1.85
C ILE A 242 12.31 -3.71 -3.18
N ASN A 243 13.41 -2.96 -3.28
CA ASN A 243 14.37 -3.13 -4.37
C ASN A 243 14.99 -4.54 -4.31
N ASP A 244 14.86 -5.31 -5.38
CA ASP A 244 15.29 -6.73 -5.37
C ASP A 244 16.80 -6.89 -5.24
N LYS A 245 17.59 -6.05 -5.90
CA LYS A 245 19.06 -6.10 -5.81
C LYS A 245 19.53 -5.80 -4.37
N PHE A 246 18.94 -4.79 -3.73
CA PHE A 246 19.21 -4.49 -2.33
C PHE A 246 18.82 -5.67 -1.44
N TRP A 247 17.63 -6.24 -1.64
CA TRP A 247 17.14 -7.38 -0.87
C TRP A 247 18.07 -8.59 -0.94
N GLN A 248 18.58 -8.91 -2.12
CA GLN A 248 19.53 -10.01 -2.31
C GLN A 248 20.88 -9.74 -1.62
N GLY A 249 21.25 -8.49 -1.43
CA GLY A 249 22.47 -8.07 -0.70
C GLY A 249 22.35 -8.14 0.83
N VAL A 250 21.12 -8.22 1.37
CA VAL A 250 20.91 -8.39 2.82
C VAL A 250 21.29 -9.82 3.23
N PRO A 251 22.04 -10.07 4.32
CA PRO A 251 22.36 -11.40 4.82
C PRO A 251 21.10 -12.28 4.96
N GLU A 252 21.19 -13.55 4.60
CA GLU A 252 20.03 -14.46 4.57
C GLU A 252 19.30 -14.56 5.90
N ALA A 253 20.05 -14.65 7.02
CA ALA A 253 19.48 -14.69 8.35
C ALA A 253 18.66 -13.41 8.66
N ASP A 254 19.17 -12.24 8.27
CA ASP A 254 18.50 -10.97 8.49
C ASP A 254 17.29 -10.82 7.54
N ARG A 255 17.38 -11.28 6.28
CA ARG A 255 16.24 -11.33 5.36
C ARG A 255 15.07 -12.13 5.94
N LYS A 256 15.36 -13.27 6.56
CA LYS A 256 14.34 -14.11 7.21
C LYS A 256 13.65 -13.33 8.34
N MET A 257 14.40 -12.69 9.21
CA MET A 257 13.86 -11.88 10.31
C MET A 257 13.02 -10.70 9.80
N VAL A 258 13.47 -10.01 8.75
CA VAL A 258 12.71 -8.93 8.12
C VAL A 258 11.42 -9.46 7.50
N ALA A 259 11.45 -10.57 6.77
CA ALA A 259 10.27 -11.17 6.15
C ALA A 259 9.23 -11.61 7.19
N GLU A 260 9.67 -12.23 8.30
CA GLU A 260 8.81 -12.61 9.43
C GLU A 260 8.16 -11.36 10.08
N ALA A 261 8.94 -10.32 10.33
CA ALA A 261 8.42 -9.07 10.89
C ALA A 261 7.41 -8.39 9.95
N VAL A 262 7.66 -8.41 8.62
CA VAL A 262 6.72 -7.90 7.61
C VAL A 262 5.42 -8.71 7.64
N ALA A 263 5.48 -10.04 7.68
CA ALA A 263 4.29 -10.88 7.74
C ALA A 263 3.44 -10.62 9.00
N GLU A 264 4.09 -10.53 10.17
CA GLU A 264 3.41 -10.20 11.44
C GLU A 264 2.80 -8.78 11.40
N GLY A 265 3.53 -7.81 10.86
CA GLY A 265 3.04 -6.43 10.71
C GLY A 265 1.82 -6.35 9.79
N ILE A 266 1.83 -7.07 8.67
CA ILE A 266 0.70 -7.17 7.74
C ILE A 266 -0.52 -7.79 8.44
N ALA A 267 -0.35 -8.87 9.18
CA ALA A 267 -1.44 -9.50 9.92
C ALA A 267 -2.07 -8.52 10.92
N TRP A 268 -1.26 -7.78 11.66
CA TRP A 268 -1.72 -6.75 12.58
C TRP A 268 -2.47 -5.62 11.84
N ASN A 269 -1.92 -5.10 10.73
CA ASN A 269 -2.56 -4.04 9.94
C ASN A 269 -3.94 -4.48 9.43
N ASN A 270 -4.03 -5.70 8.91
CA ASN A 270 -5.28 -6.20 8.35
C ASN A 270 -6.37 -6.30 9.42
N GLN A 271 -6.02 -6.83 10.60
CA GLN A 271 -6.94 -6.89 11.73
C GLN A 271 -7.35 -5.50 12.23
N GLU A 272 -6.40 -4.58 12.36
CA GLU A 272 -6.61 -3.22 12.82
C GLU A 272 -7.57 -2.45 11.88
N ILE A 273 -7.39 -2.56 10.58
CA ILE A 273 -8.27 -1.91 9.60
C ILE A 273 -9.69 -2.51 9.67
N MET A 274 -9.82 -3.84 9.60
CA MET A 274 -11.12 -4.50 9.63
C MET A 274 -11.91 -4.19 10.91
N SER A 275 -11.24 -4.13 12.06
CA SER A 275 -11.90 -3.86 13.35
C SER A 275 -12.43 -2.43 13.47
N ARG A 276 -11.92 -1.48 12.70
CA ARG A 276 -12.28 -0.05 12.81
C ARG A 276 -13.35 0.40 11.83
N GLU A 277 -13.64 -0.33 10.79
CA GLU A 277 -14.51 0.16 9.70
C GLU A 277 -15.88 0.64 10.21
N GLN A 278 -16.57 -0.14 11.05
CA GLN A 278 -17.87 0.27 11.59
C GLN A 278 -17.77 1.48 12.51
N ALA A 279 -16.79 1.50 13.40
CA ALA A 279 -16.59 2.62 14.33
C ALA A 279 -16.27 3.93 13.60
N LEU A 280 -15.59 3.85 12.45
CA LEU A 280 -15.29 5.04 11.62
C LEU A 280 -16.56 5.60 10.95
N ILE A 281 -17.49 4.77 10.50
CA ILE A 281 -18.80 5.23 10.01
C ILE A 281 -19.52 6.03 11.08
N ASP A 282 -19.55 5.52 12.31
CA ASP A 282 -20.22 6.18 13.42
C ASP A 282 -19.48 7.49 13.81
N LYS A 283 -18.16 7.50 13.81
CA LYS A 283 -17.34 8.71 13.98
C LYS A 283 -17.68 9.78 12.94
N PHE A 284 -17.79 9.41 11.67
CA PHE A 284 -18.09 10.37 10.61
C PHE A 284 -19.52 10.93 10.70
N LYS A 285 -20.50 10.11 11.11
CA LYS A 285 -21.85 10.59 11.44
C LYS A 285 -21.81 11.62 12.57
N GLN A 286 -21.08 11.33 13.65
CA GLN A 286 -20.92 12.23 14.79
C GLN A 286 -20.20 13.53 14.40
N ALA A 287 -19.30 13.47 13.42
CA ALA A 287 -18.63 14.64 12.85
C ALA A 287 -19.52 15.44 11.87
N GLY A 288 -20.76 15.02 11.64
CA GLY A 288 -21.73 15.73 10.81
C GLY A 288 -21.79 15.30 9.35
N MET A 289 -21.20 14.16 8.99
CA MET A 289 -21.38 13.57 7.65
C MET A 289 -22.73 12.84 7.54
N ASP A 290 -23.40 13.05 6.43
CA ASP A 290 -24.58 12.25 6.05
C ASP A 290 -24.11 10.96 5.36
N VAL A 291 -24.44 9.81 5.93
CA VAL A 291 -24.11 8.49 5.37
C VAL A 291 -25.21 8.01 4.44
N ILE A 292 -24.84 7.71 3.20
CA ILE A 292 -25.75 7.31 2.13
C ILE A 292 -25.49 5.85 1.74
N GLN A 293 -26.56 5.06 1.69
CA GLN A 293 -26.60 3.74 1.04
C GLN A 293 -27.05 3.98 -0.41
N PRO A 294 -26.16 3.86 -1.41
CA PRO A 294 -26.54 4.10 -2.80
C PRO A 294 -27.14 2.85 -3.44
N ASP A 295 -27.71 3.00 -4.62
CA ASP A 295 -27.98 1.88 -5.53
C ASP A 295 -26.64 1.31 -6.06
N LEU A 296 -26.16 0.25 -5.41
CA LEU A 296 -24.86 -0.37 -5.70
C LEU A 296 -24.77 -0.91 -7.13
N GLU A 297 -25.86 -1.46 -7.68
CA GLU A 297 -25.84 -2.01 -9.04
C GLU A 297 -25.69 -0.92 -10.09
N SER A 298 -26.20 0.28 -9.84
CA SER A 298 -25.96 1.42 -10.73
C SER A 298 -24.48 1.77 -10.87
N PHE A 299 -23.67 1.58 -9.82
CA PHE A 299 -22.21 1.76 -9.84
C PHE A 299 -21.47 0.54 -10.39
N ARG A 300 -21.90 -0.65 -10.01
CA ARG A 300 -21.23 -1.91 -10.33
C ARG A 300 -21.34 -2.28 -11.80
N LYS A 301 -22.56 -2.25 -12.33
CA LYS A 301 -22.83 -2.72 -13.69
C LYS A 301 -22.00 -2.00 -14.76
N PRO A 302 -21.97 -0.66 -14.87
CA PRO A 302 -21.22 0.03 -15.93
C PRO A 302 -19.72 -0.24 -15.83
N VAL A 303 -19.19 -0.43 -14.63
CA VAL A 303 -17.76 -0.72 -14.41
C VAL A 303 -17.40 -2.13 -14.86
N LEU A 304 -18.19 -3.14 -14.47
CA LEU A 304 -17.94 -4.54 -14.89
C LEU A 304 -18.15 -4.75 -16.38
N ASP A 305 -19.06 -4.00 -17.01
CA ASP A 305 -19.30 -4.06 -18.45
C ASP A 305 -18.14 -3.48 -19.29
N THR A 306 -17.32 -2.58 -18.70
CA THR A 306 -16.33 -1.80 -19.45
C THR A 306 -14.88 -2.04 -19.00
N VAL A 307 -14.58 -1.93 -17.70
CA VAL A 307 -13.19 -1.91 -17.21
C VAL A 307 -12.45 -3.21 -17.50
N PRO A 308 -12.95 -4.43 -17.20
CA PRO A 308 -12.24 -5.66 -17.51
C PRO A 308 -11.90 -5.80 -18.99
N LYS A 309 -12.85 -5.48 -19.87
CA LYS A 309 -12.66 -5.54 -21.34
C LYS A 309 -11.59 -4.54 -21.82
N MET A 310 -11.61 -3.32 -21.25
CA MET A 310 -10.64 -2.28 -21.61
C MET A 310 -9.20 -2.68 -21.23
N PHE A 311 -9.04 -3.44 -20.15
CA PHE A 311 -7.73 -3.80 -19.62
C PHE A 311 -7.30 -5.23 -19.95
N GLU A 312 -8.12 -6.05 -20.59
CA GLU A 312 -7.80 -7.46 -20.90
C GLU A 312 -6.42 -7.62 -21.56
N GLY A 313 -6.12 -6.79 -22.56
CA GLY A 313 -4.84 -6.80 -23.26
C GLY A 313 -3.64 -6.36 -22.39
N LYS A 314 -3.88 -5.55 -21.36
CA LYS A 314 -2.86 -5.07 -20.43
C LYS A 314 -2.65 -6.03 -19.25
N TRP A 315 -3.72 -6.59 -18.73
CA TRP A 315 -3.67 -7.52 -17.60
C TRP A 315 -3.21 -8.92 -18.02
N GLY A 316 -3.55 -9.32 -19.23
CA GLY A 316 -3.44 -10.70 -19.75
C GLY A 316 -4.82 -11.32 -19.85
N LYS A 317 -5.03 -12.06 -20.95
CA LYS A 317 -6.31 -12.67 -21.29
C LYS A 317 -6.82 -13.58 -20.17
N GLY A 318 -8.02 -13.30 -19.67
CA GLY A 318 -8.70 -14.10 -18.65
C GLY A 318 -8.14 -13.97 -17.23
N LEU A 319 -7.16 -13.09 -16.95
CA LEU A 319 -6.60 -12.97 -15.60
C LEU A 319 -7.61 -12.44 -14.58
N PHE A 320 -8.44 -11.45 -14.97
CA PHE A 320 -9.51 -10.94 -14.12
C PHE A 320 -10.48 -12.04 -13.71
N GLU A 321 -10.94 -12.85 -14.69
CA GLU A 321 -11.85 -13.97 -14.49
C GLU A 321 -11.23 -15.07 -13.64
N GLN A 322 -9.95 -15.37 -13.84
CA GLN A 322 -9.21 -16.34 -13.02
C GLN A 322 -9.17 -15.93 -11.56
N ILE A 323 -8.90 -14.63 -11.29
CA ILE A 323 -8.93 -14.10 -9.92
C ILE A 323 -10.33 -14.28 -9.35
N VAL A 324 -11.37 -13.79 -10.01
CA VAL A 324 -12.76 -13.86 -9.54
C VAL A 324 -13.21 -15.30 -9.30
N ALA A 325 -12.78 -16.27 -10.13
CA ALA A 325 -13.14 -17.68 -10.04
C ALA A 325 -12.37 -18.45 -8.95
N THR A 326 -11.26 -17.92 -8.44
CA THR A 326 -10.47 -18.57 -7.38
C THR A 326 -11.30 -18.73 -6.11
N ARG A 327 -11.51 -19.98 -5.66
CA ARG A 327 -12.36 -20.31 -4.49
C ARG A 327 -11.55 -20.44 -3.22
#